data_aa188d5dfd18f167c054ee6e84655a88
#
_entry.id   aa188d5dfd18f167c054ee6e84655a88
#
_cell.length_a   1.000
_cell.length_b   1.000
_cell.length_c   1.000
_cell.angle_alpha   90.00
_cell.angle_beta   90.00
_cell.angle_gamma   90.00
#
_symmetry.space_group_name_H-M   'P 1'
#
loop_
_entity.id
_entity.type
_entity.pdbx_description
1 polymer ?
#
loop_
_entity_poly.entity_id
_entity_poly.type
_entity_poly.pdbx_seq_one_letter_code
_entity_poly.pdbx_strand_id
1 'polypeptide(L)'
;MSDSTYPPVTRGLVEARRALAPEIEDAFRAFSQKVFADGALPAKTKQLIAVAVAHVTQCPYCIKGHTKAARQHGATPEEIMEAIWVAAEMRAGAAWAHATVALAELGIGTAEDEIGRG
;
A
#
# COMPACT_ATOMS: atom_id res chain seq x y z
N MET A 1 -7.50 -9.04 -23.09
CA MET A 1 -8.91 -8.87 -22.74
C MET A 1 -9.01 -8.10 -21.45
N SER A 2 -9.81 -7.07 -21.43
CA SER A 2 -9.96 -6.29 -20.20
C SER A 2 -10.88 -7.01 -19.21
N ASP A 3 -10.54 -6.94 -17.96
CA ASP A 3 -11.36 -7.47 -16.86
C ASP A 3 -12.47 -6.46 -16.56
N SER A 4 -13.74 -6.87 -16.70
CA SER A 4 -14.88 -5.99 -16.44
C SER A 4 -15.01 -5.63 -14.96
N THR A 5 -14.44 -6.43 -14.06
CA THR A 5 -14.43 -6.14 -12.61
C THR A 5 -13.67 -4.86 -12.31
N TYR A 6 -12.58 -4.64 -13.04
CA TYR A 6 -11.72 -3.47 -12.85
C TYR A 6 -11.65 -2.70 -14.16
N PRO A 7 -12.67 -1.89 -14.47
CA PRO A 7 -12.65 -1.13 -15.71
C PRO A 7 -11.46 -0.17 -15.75
N PRO A 8 -10.93 0.12 -16.96
CA PRO A 8 -9.87 1.10 -17.07
C PRO A 8 -10.36 2.48 -16.61
N VAL A 9 -9.44 3.26 -16.06
CA VAL A 9 -9.76 4.62 -15.63
C VAL A 9 -9.89 5.49 -16.87
N THR A 10 -11.12 5.93 -17.16
CA THR A 10 -11.40 6.80 -18.28
C THR A 10 -11.75 8.19 -17.79
N ARG A 11 -11.61 9.17 -18.69
CA ARG A 11 -12.02 10.55 -18.37
C ARG A 11 -13.49 10.58 -17.93
N GLY A 12 -14.36 9.84 -18.62
CA GLY A 12 -15.78 9.82 -18.31
C GLY A 12 -16.06 9.31 -16.90
N LEU A 13 -15.39 8.24 -16.48
CA LEU A 13 -15.56 7.71 -15.13
C LEU A 13 -15.03 8.66 -14.07
N VAL A 14 -13.89 9.30 -14.32
CA VAL A 14 -13.30 10.27 -13.40
C VAL A 14 -14.22 11.48 -13.23
N GLU A 15 -14.73 12.02 -14.34
CA GLU A 15 -15.63 13.16 -14.30
C GLU A 15 -16.94 12.82 -13.62
N ALA A 16 -17.49 11.62 -13.87
CA ALA A 16 -18.72 11.17 -13.23
C ALA A 16 -18.55 11.07 -11.71
N ARG A 17 -17.44 10.49 -11.26
CA ARG A 17 -17.16 10.40 -9.82
C ARG A 17 -17.06 11.76 -9.19
N ARG A 18 -16.35 12.69 -9.84
CA ARG A 18 -16.22 14.04 -9.32
C ARG A 18 -17.57 14.76 -9.28
N ALA A 19 -18.36 14.62 -10.32
CA ALA A 19 -19.65 15.30 -10.44
C ALA A 19 -20.61 14.89 -9.31
N LEU A 20 -20.51 13.67 -8.82
CA LEU A 20 -21.38 13.17 -7.76
C LEU A 20 -21.05 13.74 -6.38
N ALA A 21 -19.81 14.15 -6.15
CA ALA A 21 -19.39 14.74 -4.87
C ALA A 21 -18.15 15.63 -5.08
N PRO A 22 -18.32 16.77 -5.76
CA PRO A 22 -17.17 17.57 -6.19
C PRO A 22 -16.33 18.13 -5.04
N GLU A 23 -16.95 18.54 -3.96
CA GLU A 23 -16.21 19.13 -2.85
C GLU A 23 -15.35 18.09 -2.13
N ILE A 24 -15.88 16.91 -1.94
CA ILE A 24 -15.13 15.81 -1.32
C ILE A 24 -13.99 15.36 -2.23
N GLU A 25 -14.27 15.21 -3.51
CA GLU A 25 -13.27 14.81 -4.50
C GLU A 25 -12.12 15.82 -4.53
N ASP A 26 -12.43 17.11 -4.58
CA ASP A 26 -11.42 18.16 -4.63
C ASP A 26 -10.59 18.21 -3.35
N ALA A 27 -11.23 18.02 -2.20
CA ALA A 27 -10.55 17.97 -0.90
C ALA A 27 -9.60 16.78 -0.85
N PHE A 28 -10.03 15.61 -1.33
CA PHE A 28 -9.17 14.43 -1.37
C PHE A 28 -7.98 14.64 -2.31
N ARG A 29 -8.19 15.22 -3.48
CA ARG A 29 -7.11 15.50 -4.41
C ARG A 29 -6.08 16.45 -3.82
N ALA A 30 -6.53 17.49 -3.13
CA ALA A 30 -5.64 18.44 -2.45
C ALA A 30 -4.84 17.72 -1.34
N PHE A 31 -5.48 16.87 -0.58
CA PHE A 31 -4.81 16.04 0.42
C PHE A 31 -3.74 15.16 -0.21
N SER A 32 -4.09 14.45 -1.26
CA SER A 32 -3.17 13.54 -1.96
C SER A 32 -1.95 14.28 -2.50
N GLN A 33 -2.15 15.46 -3.11
CA GLN A 33 -1.05 16.27 -3.61
C GLN A 33 -0.06 16.66 -2.52
N LYS A 34 -0.58 17.02 -1.35
CA LYS A 34 0.29 17.37 -0.21
C LYS A 34 1.02 16.16 0.33
N VAL A 35 0.37 15.01 0.40
CA VAL A 35 0.99 13.77 0.85
C VAL A 35 2.18 13.41 -0.02
N PHE A 36 2.04 13.52 -1.34
CA PHE A 36 3.07 13.07 -2.27
C PHE A 36 4.08 14.14 -2.68
N ALA A 37 3.94 15.36 -2.19
CA ALA A 37 4.93 16.40 -2.43
C ALA A 37 6.24 16.11 -1.68
N ASP A 38 7.35 16.63 -2.18
CA ASP A 38 8.62 16.53 -1.47
C ASP A 38 8.48 17.12 -0.07
N GLY A 39 9.03 16.42 0.90
CA GLY A 39 9.05 16.85 2.29
C GLY A 39 10.28 16.24 2.95
N ALA A 40 10.14 15.73 4.16
CA ALA A 40 11.22 14.99 4.80
C ALA A 40 11.65 13.79 3.95
N LEU A 41 10.69 13.22 3.21
CA LEU A 41 10.97 12.17 2.23
C LEU A 41 10.77 12.76 0.84
N PRO A 42 11.64 12.42 -0.11
CA PRO A 42 11.44 12.85 -1.51
C PRO A 42 10.20 12.18 -2.12
N ALA A 43 9.62 12.84 -3.12
CA ALA A 43 8.46 12.30 -3.83
C ALA A 43 8.71 10.89 -4.37
N LYS A 44 9.90 10.64 -4.92
CA LYS A 44 10.27 9.31 -5.41
C LYS A 44 10.11 8.25 -4.31
N THR A 45 10.63 8.51 -3.12
CA THR A 45 10.52 7.59 -1.98
C THR A 45 9.06 7.37 -1.61
N LYS A 46 8.27 8.44 -1.59
CA LYS A 46 6.85 8.34 -1.27
C LYS A 46 6.10 7.49 -2.28
N GLN A 47 6.45 7.58 -3.57
CA GLN A 47 5.84 6.74 -4.60
C GLN A 47 6.23 5.28 -4.44
N LEU A 48 7.48 5.00 -4.06
CA LEU A 48 7.91 3.62 -3.77
C LEU A 48 7.16 3.03 -2.57
N ILE A 49 6.94 3.85 -1.54
CA ILE A 49 6.12 3.43 -0.40
C ILE A 49 4.70 3.12 -0.87
N ALA A 50 4.13 3.97 -1.72
CA ALA A 50 2.78 3.75 -2.26
C ALA A 50 2.69 2.46 -3.07
N VAL A 51 3.72 2.15 -3.87
CA VAL A 51 3.78 0.88 -4.61
C VAL A 51 3.74 -0.30 -3.65
N ALA A 52 4.54 -0.25 -2.59
CA ALA A 52 4.55 -1.32 -1.59
C ALA A 52 3.19 -1.47 -0.91
N VAL A 53 2.60 -0.36 -0.47
CA VAL A 53 1.28 -0.36 0.18
C VAL A 53 0.21 -0.89 -0.77
N ALA A 54 0.27 -0.50 -2.05
CA ALA A 54 -0.70 -0.95 -3.05
C ALA A 54 -0.68 -2.47 -3.20
N HIS A 55 0.48 -3.11 -3.04
CA HIS A 55 0.60 -4.56 -3.09
C HIS A 55 0.09 -5.23 -1.81
N VAL A 56 0.09 -4.52 -0.69
CA VAL A 56 -0.52 -5.02 0.55
C VAL A 56 -2.04 -4.92 0.48
N THR A 57 -2.56 -3.78 0.04
CA THR A 57 -4.00 -3.56 -0.07
C THR A 57 -4.61 -4.24 -1.30
N GLN A 58 -3.76 -4.73 -2.22
CA GLN A 58 -4.16 -5.41 -3.44
C GLN A 58 -5.09 -4.56 -4.31
N CYS A 59 -4.69 -3.31 -4.52
CA CYS A 59 -5.44 -2.35 -5.30
C CYS A 59 -4.85 -2.23 -6.71
N PRO A 60 -5.49 -2.80 -7.76
CA PRO A 60 -4.94 -2.75 -9.11
C PRO A 60 -4.76 -1.33 -9.63
N TYR A 61 -5.68 -0.43 -9.30
CA TYR A 61 -5.58 0.97 -9.72
C TYR A 61 -4.37 1.66 -9.08
N CYS A 62 -4.16 1.40 -7.79
CA CYS A 62 -3.03 1.96 -7.06
C CYS A 62 -1.70 1.40 -7.57
N ILE A 63 -1.67 0.10 -7.88
CA ILE A 63 -0.47 -0.54 -8.44
C ILE A 63 -0.08 0.13 -9.74
N LYS A 64 -1.03 0.28 -10.66
CA LYS A 64 -0.76 0.92 -11.96
C LYS A 64 -0.35 2.38 -11.79
N GLY A 65 -1.14 3.13 -11.05
CA GLY A 65 -0.92 4.58 -10.92
C GLY A 65 0.38 4.92 -10.22
N HIS A 66 0.67 4.26 -9.11
CA HIS A 66 1.88 4.60 -8.34
C HIS A 66 3.15 3.99 -8.93
N THR A 67 3.06 2.85 -9.63
CA THR A 67 4.20 2.33 -10.39
C THR A 67 4.58 3.34 -11.48
N LYS A 68 3.60 3.86 -12.21
CA LYS A 68 3.84 4.88 -13.22
C LYS A 68 4.43 6.15 -12.62
N ALA A 69 3.86 6.61 -11.50
CA ALA A 69 4.35 7.81 -10.82
C ALA A 69 5.76 7.63 -10.29
N ALA A 70 6.08 6.45 -9.75
CA ALA A 70 7.43 6.14 -9.29
C ALA A 70 8.44 6.25 -10.44
N ARG A 71 8.09 5.70 -11.62
CA ARG A 71 8.92 5.81 -12.80
C ARG A 71 9.11 7.28 -13.22
N GLN A 72 8.06 8.06 -13.18
CA GLN A 72 8.10 9.48 -13.53
C GLN A 72 9.01 10.26 -12.58
N HIS A 73 9.15 9.82 -11.34
CA HIS A 73 10.03 10.43 -10.35
C HIS A 73 11.42 9.79 -10.32
N GLY A 74 11.74 8.98 -11.32
CA GLY A 74 13.09 8.45 -11.49
C GLY A 74 13.37 7.11 -10.83
N ALA A 75 12.37 6.42 -10.33
CA ALA A 75 12.57 5.08 -9.77
C ALA A 75 12.92 4.09 -10.89
N THR A 76 13.88 3.24 -10.62
CA THR A 76 14.26 2.17 -11.55
C THR A 76 13.34 0.97 -11.36
N PRO A 77 13.24 0.08 -12.37
CA PRO A 77 12.50 -1.17 -12.19
C PRO A 77 13.00 -1.99 -10.98
N GLU A 78 14.30 -1.96 -10.73
CA GLU A 78 14.90 -2.65 -9.60
C GLU A 78 14.41 -2.07 -8.28
N GLU A 79 14.38 -0.74 -8.15
CA GLU A 79 13.87 -0.08 -6.95
C GLU A 79 12.40 -0.40 -6.72
N ILE A 80 11.61 -0.39 -7.78
CA ILE A 80 10.18 -0.73 -7.68
C ILE A 80 10.01 -2.17 -7.22
N MET A 81 10.80 -3.09 -7.81
CA MET A 81 10.70 -4.49 -7.42
C MET A 81 11.11 -4.72 -5.97
N GLU A 82 12.14 -4.02 -5.50
CA GLU A 82 12.56 -4.13 -4.11
C GLU A 82 11.48 -3.61 -3.15
N ALA A 83 10.79 -2.54 -3.50
CA ALA A 83 9.66 -2.05 -2.70
C ALA A 83 8.56 -3.12 -2.60
N ILE A 84 8.30 -3.82 -3.70
CA ILE A 84 7.31 -4.91 -3.72
C ILE A 84 7.76 -6.06 -2.83
N TRP A 85 9.07 -6.41 -2.86
CA TRP A 85 9.60 -7.45 -1.98
C TRP A 85 9.47 -7.10 -0.50
N VAL A 86 9.62 -5.82 -0.14
CA VAL A 86 9.35 -5.38 1.24
C VAL A 86 7.91 -5.63 1.62
N ALA A 87 6.97 -5.34 0.72
CA ALA A 87 5.54 -5.61 0.97
C ALA A 87 5.29 -7.10 1.18
N ALA A 88 5.91 -7.95 0.36
CA ALA A 88 5.78 -9.41 0.47
C ALA A 88 6.33 -9.90 1.81
N GLU A 89 7.50 -9.40 2.20
CA GLU A 89 8.11 -9.76 3.48
C GLU A 89 7.23 -9.35 4.65
N MET A 90 6.68 -8.15 4.61
CA MET A 90 5.83 -7.65 5.69
C MET A 90 4.55 -8.48 5.84
N ARG A 91 3.97 -8.93 4.74
CA ARG A 91 2.79 -9.80 4.81
C ARG A 91 3.14 -11.16 5.39
N ALA A 92 4.21 -11.77 4.92
CA ALA A 92 4.69 -13.04 5.45
C ALA A 92 5.13 -12.90 6.91
N GLY A 93 5.84 -11.83 7.22
CA GLY A 93 6.32 -11.56 8.57
C GLY A 93 5.20 -11.34 9.56
N ALA A 94 4.12 -10.69 9.14
CA ALA A 94 2.94 -10.51 9.99
C ALA A 94 2.32 -11.85 10.37
N ALA A 95 2.18 -12.75 9.40
CA ALA A 95 1.66 -14.09 9.66
C ALA A 95 2.60 -14.86 10.60
N TRP A 96 3.89 -14.77 10.35
CA TRP A 96 4.89 -15.41 11.19
C TRP A 96 4.87 -14.89 12.63
N ALA A 97 4.81 -13.57 12.79
CA ALA A 97 4.76 -12.96 14.13
C ALA A 97 3.47 -13.33 14.87
N HIS A 98 2.36 -13.35 14.15
CA HIS A 98 1.07 -13.68 14.73
C HIS A 98 0.92 -15.17 15.11
N ALA A 99 1.84 -16.02 14.69
CA ALA A 99 1.85 -17.40 15.12
C ALA A 99 1.88 -17.53 16.65
N THR A 100 2.45 -16.53 17.34
CA THR A 100 2.45 -16.51 18.81
C THR A 100 1.04 -16.47 19.39
N VAL A 101 0.11 -15.82 18.70
CA VAL A 101 -1.30 -15.79 19.13
C VAL A 101 -1.89 -17.20 19.10
N ALA A 102 -1.64 -17.93 18.01
CA ALA A 102 -2.10 -19.32 17.89
C ALA A 102 -1.44 -20.23 18.93
N LEU A 103 -0.13 -20.07 19.13
CA LEU A 103 0.60 -20.87 20.11
C LEU A 103 0.07 -20.63 21.53
N ALA A 104 -0.21 -19.37 21.87
CA ALA A 104 -0.79 -19.03 23.18
C ALA A 104 -2.16 -19.68 23.35
N GLU A 105 -3.00 -19.67 22.29
CA GLU A 105 -4.31 -20.34 22.33
C GLU A 105 -4.18 -21.83 22.51
N LEU A 106 -3.14 -22.43 21.95
CA LEU A 106 -2.87 -23.86 22.11
C LEU A 106 -2.23 -24.20 23.47
N GLY A 107 -1.86 -23.19 24.25
CA GLY A 107 -1.20 -23.39 25.54
C GLY A 107 0.24 -23.84 25.43
N ILE A 108 0.88 -23.54 24.30
CA ILE A 108 2.28 -23.92 24.05
C ILE A 108 3.17 -22.70 24.30
N GLY A 109 4.22 -22.87 25.10
CA GLY A 109 5.16 -21.79 25.37
C GLY A 109 4.57 -20.63 26.16
N THR A 110 3.70 -20.91 27.11
CA THR A 110 2.99 -19.89 27.89
C THR A 110 3.26 -20.06 29.37
N ALA A 111 2.55 -19.29 30.17
CA ALA A 111 2.51 -19.43 31.63
C ALA A 111 3.88 -19.32 32.30
N GLU A 112 4.54 -20.44 32.51
CA GLU A 112 5.78 -20.47 33.28
C GLU A 112 6.90 -19.69 32.61
N ASP A 113 6.95 -19.72 31.29
CA ASP A 113 7.94 -18.92 30.53
C ASP A 113 7.72 -17.43 30.75
N GLU A 114 6.47 -17.01 30.77
CA GLU A 114 6.14 -15.61 31.02
C GLU A 114 6.52 -15.18 32.42
N ILE A 115 6.26 -16.02 33.41
CA ILE A 115 6.64 -15.78 34.78
C ILE A 115 8.16 -15.64 34.88
N GLY A 116 8.89 -16.51 34.21
CA GLY A 116 10.34 -16.48 34.20
C GLY A 116 10.93 -15.25 33.55
N ARG A 117 10.20 -14.62 32.65
CA ARG A 117 10.66 -13.40 31.97
C ARG A 117 10.27 -12.13 32.73
N GLY A 118 9.36 -12.27 33.62
CA GLY A 118 8.98 -11.17 34.52
C GLY A 118 8.23 -10.08 33.90
#